data_0312b81751439a393eca01da10075c22
#
_entry.id   0312b81751439a393eca01da10075c22
#
_cell.length_a   1.000
_cell.length_b   1.000
_cell.length_c   1.000
_cell.angle_alpha   90.00
_cell.angle_beta   90.00
_cell.angle_gamma   90.00
#
_symmetry.space_group_name_H-M   'P 1'
#
loop_
_entity.id
_entity.type
_entity.pdbx_description
1 polymer ?
#
loop_
_entity_poly.entity_id
_entity_poly.type
_entity_poly.pdbx_seq_one_letter_code
_entity_poly.pdbx_strand_id
1 'polypeptide(L)'
;MAQEWYKVDNVAKVFLATNTRRDPRVFRISCTLQEQIDPELLNEALRITAPEWPQFQVTLHRGLFWHYFESTDQLPTCHPEDKAPCAPLYVPERRNRLIYRVTYFGSRINLEMFHALTDGNGGFLFLKSIVRNYLVLVHPAEMQDVPTPNSASAAALEQDSFRNFYGATKREGKAPKLPNAYHLRGKRLPYDQLQFFEGHLSAKEVLARAHELGVSLTSYLGASLMLAIYAEMPALERSKPIAISLPVNLRNYYPSETARNFFNSVYVILTLTETDTMQTVAAAFDAQLKEALLPENIKAQMDEYEKLEHIPGIRPVPLVVKNLTVKFFTALEKKHVTAVISNMGRVTLPDAMKPYIKQFAAFSSCEELFTCVASYGDDLVLGTASSHRSTNVLRRLYRGFAEAGLQVTLYATEVEK
;
A
#
# COMPACT_ATOMS: atom_id res chain seq x y z
N MET A 1 9.53 -30.50 -7.92
CA MET A 1 8.64 -30.03 -9.04
C MET A 1 9.49 -29.41 -10.12
N ALA A 2 9.05 -29.39 -11.40
CA ALA A 2 9.76 -28.63 -12.43
C ALA A 2 9.75 -27.16 -12.05
N GLN A 3 10.89 -26.49 -12.15
CA GLN A 3 10.99 -25.05 -11.89
C GLN A 3 10.19 -24.29 -12.95
N GLU A 4 9.17 -23.54 -12.52
CA GLU A 4 8.37 -22.71 -13.40
C GLU A 4 8.83 -21.26 -13.31
N TRP A 5 8.84 -20.56 -14.44
CA TRP A 5 9.28 -19.19 -14.55
C TRP A 5 8.12 -18.27 -14.87
N TYR A 6 8.00 -17.20 -14.10
CA TYR A 6 6.94 -16.23 -14.24
C TYR A 6 7.51 -14.84 -14.58
N LYS A 7 6.83 -14.14 -15.48
CA LYS A 7 7.19 -12.76 -15.80
C LYS A 7 6.72 -11.83 -14.68
N VAL A 8 7.54 -10.84 -14.36
CA VAL A 8 7.11 -9.73 -13.49
C VAL A 8 6.17 -8.78 -14.26
N ASP A 9 5.13 -8.28 -13.60
CA ASP A 9 4.22 -7.28 -14.16
C ASP A 9 4.90 -5.90 -14.31
N ASN A 10 4.21 -4.95 -14.94
CA ASN A 10 4.79 -3.65 -15.25
C ASN A 10 5.03 -2.79 -14.02
N VAL A 11 4.12 -2.83 -13.05
CA VAL A 11 4.25 -2.14 -11.79
C VAL A 11 5.41 -2.72 -10.97
N ALA A 12 5.56 -4.05 -10.96
CA ALA A 12 6.69 -4.72 -10.33
C ALA A 12 8.04 -4.27 -10.90
N LYS A 13 8.15 -4.01 -12.21
CA LYS A 13 9.38 -3.48 -12.83
C LYS A 13 9.76 -2.10 -12.27
N VAL A 14 8.77 -1.23 -12.02
CA VAL A 14 8.99 0.07 -11.40
C VAL A 14 9.50 -0.10 -9.97
N PHE A 15 8.86 -0.96 -9.17
CA PHE A 15 9.31 -1.23 -7.81
C PHE A 15 10.72 -1.82 -7.75
N LEU A 16 11.05 -2.74 -8.65
CA LEU A 16 12.39 -3.31 -8.77
C LEU A 16 13.45 -2.28 -9.14
N ALA A 17 13.13 -1.39 -10.07
CA ALA A 17 14.04 -0.33 -10.49
C ALA A 17 14.23 0.74 -9.40
N THR A 18 13.21 1.02 -8.58
CA THR A 18 13.21 2.11 -7.59
C THR A 18 13.41 1.65 -6.15
N ASN A 19 13.67 0.35 -5.92
CA ASN A 19 14.05 -0.19 -4.62
C ASN A 19 15.34 0.47 -4.12
N THR A 20 15.31 1.05 -2.92
CA THR A 20 16.45 1.71 -2.28
C THR A 20 16.51 1.33 -0.79
N ARG A 21 17.62 1.65 -0.12
CA ARG A 21 17.73 1.46 1.34
C ARG A 21 16.73 2.30 2.12
N ARG A 22 16.36 3.48 1.61
CA ARG A 22 15.38 4.38 2.25
C ARG A 22 13.94 3.92 2.01
N ASP A 23 13.66 3.41 0.83
CA ASP A 23 12.37 2.88 0.45
C ASP A 23 12.55 1.49 -0.17
N PRO A 24 12.54 0.44 0.65
CA PRO A 24 12.73 -0.93 0.19
C PRO A 24 11.52 -1.50 -0.53
N ARG A 25 10.49 -0.68 -0.80
CA ARG A 25 9.26 -1.09 -1.48
C ARG A 25 8.59 -2.27 -0.79
N VAL A 26 8.56 -2.24 0.52
CA VAL A 26 7.90 -3.24 1.36
C VAL A 26 6.68 -2.60 2.00
N PHE A 27 5.57 -3.30 1.96
CA PHE A 27 4.41 -2.97 2.76
C PHE A 27 4.15 -4.05 3.82
N ARG A 28 3.53 -3.64 4.91
CA ARG A 28 3.10 -4.51 6.00
C ARG A 28 1.59 -4.44 6.12
N ILE A 29 0.95 -5.58 6.32
CA ILE A 29 -0.42 -5.71 6.77
C ILE A 29 -0.41 -6.54 8.04
N SER A 30 -1.15 -6.09 9.05
CA SER A 30 -1.20 -6.76 10.35
C SER A 30 -2.63 -7.11 10.72
N CYS A 31 -2.81 -8.26 11.37
CA CYS A 31 -4.05 -8.67 12.02
C CYS A 31 -3.75 -8.91 13.49
N THR A 32 -4.45 -8.22 14.38
CA THR A 32 -4.38 -8.45 15.81
C THR A 32 -5.56 -9.31 16.26
N LEU A 33 -5.28 -10.41 16.92
CA LEU A 33 -6.26 -11.32 17.47
C LEU A 33 -6.62 -10.94 18.92
N GLN A 34 -7.66 -11.57 19.46
CA GLN A 34 -8.02 -11.42 20.87
C GLN A 34 -7.05 -12.21 21.77
N GLU A 35 -6.45 -13.27 21.26
CA GLU A 35 -5.60 -14.20 21.99
C GLU A 35 -4.12 -14.06 21.55
N GLN A 36 -3.21 -14.54 22.39
CA GLN A 36 -1.78 -14.59 22.09
C GLN A 36 -1.50 -15.58 20.95
N ILE A 37 -0.56 -15.24 20.08
CA ILE A 37 -0.17 -16.10 18.97
C ILE A 37 0.66 -17.28 19.48
N ASP A 38 0.23 -18.49 19.08
CA ASP A 38 1.06 -19.70 19.18
C ASP A 38 1.93 -19.82 17.93
N PRO A 39 3.27 -19.71 18.05
CA PRO A 39 4.16 -19.76 16.89
C PRO A 39 4.18 -21.10 16.17
N GLU A 40 3.94 -22.21 16.88
CA GLU A 40 3.94 -23.54 16.26
C GLU A 40 2.71 -23.71 15.39
N LEU A 41 1.54 -23.32 15.88
CA LEU A 41 0.30 -23.33 15.11
C LEU A 41 0.33 -22.32 13.98
N LEU A 42 1.01 -21.16 14.15
CA LEU A 42 1.18 -20.20 13.06
C LEU A 42 2.08 -20.76 11.95
N ASN A 43 3.15 -21.46 12.29
CA ASN A 43 3.99 -22.17 11.31
C ASN A 43 3.22 -23.25 10.57
N GLU A 44 2.36 -24.01 11.26
CA GLU A 44 1.50 -24.99 10.64
C GLU A 44 0.49 -24.33 9.69
N ALA A 45 -0.14 -23.23 10.11
CA ALA A 45 -1.05 -22.45 9.26
C ALA A 45 -0.35 -21.93 7.99
N LEU A 46 0.90 -21.49 8.10
CA LEU A 46 1.70 -21.07 6.95
C LEU A 46 1.97 -22.23 5.98
N ARG A 47 2.27 -23.42 6.52
CA ARG A 47 2.50 -24.63 5.72
C ARG A 47 1.24 -25.06 4.97
N ILE A 48 0.06 -24.93 5.58
CA ILE A 48 -1.23 -25.20 4.95
C ILE A 48 -1.54 -24.13 3.88
N THR A 49 -1.27 -22.86 4.18
CA THR A 49 -1.62 -21.74 3.29
C THR A 49 -0.72 -21.66 2.05
N ALA A 50 0.57 -21.97 2.16
CA ALA A 50 1.54 -21.79 1.07
C ALA A 50 1.14 -22.45 -0.24
N PRO A 51 0.66 -23.71 -0.27
CA PRO A 51 0.19 -24.38 -1.50
C PRO A 51 -1.05 -23.74 -2.14
N GLU A 52 -1.87 -23.04 -1.37
CA GLU A 52 -3.06 -22.32 -1.87
C GLU A 52 -2.67 -21.06 -2.66
N TRP A 53 -1.42 -20.58 -2.50
CA TRP A 53 -0.91 -19.34 -3.07
C TRP A 53 0.41 -19.56 -3.84
N PRO A 54 0.42 -20.38 -4.90
CA PRO A 54 1.64 -20.75 -5.63
C PRO A 54 2.35 -19.52 -6.23
N GLN A 55 1.61 -18.46 -6.61
CA GLN A 55 2.15 -17.21 -7.13
C GLN A 55 3.00 -16.41 -6.08
N PHE A 56 2.90 -16.75 -4.80
CA PHE A 56 3.74 -16.17 -3.74
C PHE A 56 4.88 -17.11 -3.32
N GLN A 57 4.84 -18.38 -3.74
CA GLN A 57 5.90 -19.36 -3.52
C GLN A 57 6.98 -19.22 -4.61
N VAL A 58 7.56 -18.05 -4.68
CA VAL A 58 8.53 -17.69 -5.71
C VAL A 58 9.74 -16.95 -5.13
N THR A 59 10.87 -17.11 -5.79
CA THR A 59 12.08 -16.31 -5.59
C THR A 59 12.25 -15.35 -6.76
N LEU A 60 12.92 -14.24 -6.51
CA LEU A 60 13.13 -13.19 -7.52
C LEU A 60 14.54 -13.23 -8.08
N HIS A 61 14.64 -13.34 -9.39
CA HIS A 61 15.91 -13.44 -10.11
C HIS A 61 16.12 -12.25 -11.05
N ARG A 62 17.40 -11.92 -11.26
CA ARG A 62 17.83 -10.88 -12.17
C ARG A 62 18.54 -11.50 -13.37
N GLY A 63 17.93 -11.39 -14.54
CA GLY A 63 18.56 -11.73 -15.82
C GLY A 63 19.29 -10.56 -16.46
N LEU A 64 19.80 -10.76 -17.66
CA LEU A 64 20.49 -9.72 -18.46
C LEU A 64 19.52 -8.64 -18.96
N PHE A 65 18.32 -9.04 -19.37
CA PHE A 65 17.34 -8.15 -20.03
C PHE A 65 16.09 -7.90 -19.20
N TRP A 66 15.76 -8.78 -18.22
CA TRP A 66 14.56 -8.68 -17.36
C TRP A 66 14.75 -9.38 -16.02
N HIS A 67 13.88 -9.02 -15.07
CA HIS A 67 13.68 -9.80 -13.86
C HIS A 67 12.62 -10.87 -14.11
N TYR A 68 12.69 -11.97 -13.36
CA TYR A 68 11.69 -13.04 -13.40
C TYR A 68 11.54 -13.66 -12.02
N PHE A 69 10.38 -14.23 -11.78
CA PHE A 69 10.13 -15.07 -10.63
C PHE A 69 10.39 -16.52 -10.99
N GLU A 70 10.87 -17.29 -10.04
CA GLU A 70 11.09 -18.73 -10.17
C GLU A 70 10.40 -19.43 -9.00
N SER A 71 9.59 -20.48 -9.27
CA SER A 71 8.91 -21.25 -8.24
C SER A 71 9.91 -21.88 -7.26
N THR A 72 9.53 -21.99 -6.00
CA THR A 72 10.37 -22.56 -4.96
C THR A 72 9.56 -23.46 -4.02
N ASP A 73 10.17 -24.54 -3.57
CA ASP A 73 9.60 -25.42 -2.54
C ASP A 73 9.92 -24.94 -1.12
N GLN A 74 10.54 -23.76 -0.97
CA GLN A 74 10.86 -23.18 0.33
C GLN A 74 9.57 -22.85 1.10
N LEU A 75 9.36 -23.50 2.23
CA LEU A 75 8.23 -23.22 3.11
C LEU A 75 8.46 -21.94 3.90
N PRO A 76 7.45 -21.05 4.02
CA PRO A 76 7.52 -19.90 4.89
C PRO A 76 7.54 -20.34 6.37
N THR A 77 8.25 -19.56 7.18
CA THR A 77 8.25 -19.71 8.65
C THR A 77 7.96 -18.36 9.31
N CYS A 78 7.26 -18.39 10.44
CA CYS A 78 7.08 -17.19 11.24
C CYS A 78 8.25 -16.99 12.21
N HIS A 79 8.51 -15.72 12.54
CA HIS A 79 9.54 -15.33 13.51
C HIS A 79 8.98 -14.29 14.47
N PRO A 80 9.51 -14.18 15.70
CA PRO A 80 9.25 -13.00 16.53
C PRO A 80 9.61 -11.73 15.77
N GLU A 81 8.89 -10.64 16.04
CA GLU A 81 9.22 -9.34 15.44
C GLU A 81 10.53 -8.81 16.02
N ASP A 82 11.60 -8.90 15.25
CA ASP A 82 12.98 -8.52 15.61
C ASP A 82 13.51 -7.32 14.81
N LYS A 83 12.72 -6.83 13.84
CA LYS A 83 13.10 -5.75 12.93
C LYS A 83 12.02 -4.68 12.87
N ALA A 84 12.45 -3.47 12.52
CA ALA A 84 11.53 -2.39 12.22
C ALA A 84 10.54 -2.80 11.10
N PRO A 85 9.29 -2.30 11.15
CA PRO A 85 8.32 -2.52 10.09
C PRO A 85 8.88 -2.16 8.71
N CYS A 86 8.46 -2.91 7.69
CA CYS A 86 8.85 -2.69 6.30
C CYS A 86 10.37 -2.75 6.04
N ALA A 87 11.12 -3.51 6.84
CA ALA A 87 12.54 -3.74 6.57
C ALA A 87 12.76 -4.45 5.23
N PRO A 88 13.92 -4.24 4.55
CA PRO A 88 14.19 -4.81 3.23
C PRO A 88 14.00 -6.32 3.16
N LEU A 89 13.23 -6.78 2.19
CA LEU A 89 12.99 -8.20 1.89
C LEU A 89 13.79 -8.66 0.67
N TYR A 90 13.99 -7.77 -0.31
CA TYR A 90 14.76 -8.05 -1.50
C TYR A 90 16.14 -7.38 -1.43
N VAL A 91 17.17 -8.21 -1.40
CA VAL A 91 18.57 -7.82 -1.49
C VAL A 91 19.19 -8.59 -2.67
N PRO A 92 19.68 -7.93 -3.73
CA PRO A 92 20.13 -8.59 -4.96
C PRO A 92 21.19 -9.68 -4.75
N GLU A 93 22.01 -9.55 -3.70
CA GLU A 93 23.07 -10.49 -3.33
C GLU A 93 22.55 -11.74 -2.62
N ARG A 94 21.36 -11.69 -2.03
CA ARG A 94 20.72 -12.78 -1.29
C ARG A 94 19.63 -13.43 -2.15
N ARG A 95 20.04 -14.21 -3.12
CA ARG A 95 19.14 -14.96 -3.99
C ARG A 95 18.49 -16.14 -3.24
N ASN A 96 17.45 -16.70 -3.81
CA ASN A 96 16.75 -17.89 -3.31
C ASN A 96 16.09 -17.69 -1.93
N ARG A 97 15.41 -16.57 -1.73
CA ARG A 97 14.57 -16.31 -0.55
C ARG A 97 13.19 -15.87 -1.00
N LEU A 98 12.19 -16.27 -0.22
CA LEU A 98 10.86 -15.70 -0.34
C LEU A 98 10.95 -14.18 -0.15
N ILE A 99 10.19 -13.45 -0.95
CA ILE A 99 10.15 -11.98 -0.92
C ILE A 99 8.94 -11.46 -0.14
N TYR A 100 8.48 -12.28 0.80
CA TYR A 100 7.60 -11.91 1.90
C TYR A 100 8.08 -12.52 3.21
N ARG A 101 7.58 -12.00 4.32
CA ARG A 101 7.93 -12.44 5.67
C ARG A 101 6.70 -12.38 6.55
N VAL A 102 6.54 -13.39 7.42
CA VAL A 102 5.54 -13.40 8.47
C VAL A 102 6.24 -13.30 9.82
N THR A 103 5.81 -12.34 10.63
CA THR A 103 6.28 -12.18 12.00
C THR A 103 5.11 -12.09 12.96
N TYR A 104 5.36 -12.30 14.24
CA TYR A 104 4.34 -12.13 15.28
C TYR A 104 4.88 -11.31 16.45
N PHE A 105 3.98 -10.59 17.11
CA PHE A 105 4.26 -9.87 18.34
C PHE A 105 3.01 -9.90 19.23
N GLY A 106 3.10 -10.57 20.40
CA GLY A 106 1.94 -10.76 21.27
C GLY A 106 0.79 -11.45 20.55
N SER A 107 -0.32 -10.77 20.37
CA SER A 107 -1.51 -11.24 19.65
C SER A 107 -1.56 -10.80 18.17
N ARG A 108 -0.51 -10.18 17.65
CA ARG A 108 -0.47 -9.61 16.30
C ARG A 108 0.31 -10.50 15.33
N ILE A 109 -0.30 -10.86 14.21
CA ILE A 109 0.35 -11.47 13.04
C ILE A 109 0.66 -10.35 12.04
N ASN A 110 1.92 -10.24 11.61
CA ASN A 110 2.37 -9.28 10.60
C ASN A 110 2.78 -10.02 9.34
N LEU A 111 2.23 -9.61 8.20
CA LEU A 111 2.66 -10.01 6.86
C LEU A 111 3.36 -8.84 6.21
N GLU A 112 4.62 -9.00 5.84
CA GLU A 112 5.38 -8.05 5.05
C GLU A 112 5.65 -8.62 3.67
N MET A 113 5.41 -7.81 2.63
CA MET A 113 5.58 -8.24 1.24
C MET A 113 6.38 -7.21 0.45
N PHE A 114 7.31 -7.68 -0.37
CA PHE A 114 7.95 -6.82 -1.36
C PHE A 114 6.94 -6.49 -2.46
N HIS A 115 6.74 -5.22 -2.71
CA HIS A 115 5.64 -4.72 -3.57
C HIS A 115 5.73 -5.18 -5.04
N ALA A 116 6.89 -5.71 -5.48
CA ALA A 116 6.97 -6.36 -6.79
C ALA A 116 6.19 -7.68 -6.86
N LEU A 117 5.86 -8.30 -5.72
CA LEU A 117 5.11 -9.56 -5.68
C LEU A 117 3.60 -9.34 -5.86
N THR A 118 3.07 -8.32 -5.17
CA THR A 118 1.63 -8.07 -5.08
C THR A 118 1.32 -6.65 -4.62
N ASP A 119 0.07 -6.24 -4.75
CA ASP A 119 -0.48 -5.03 -4.15
C ASP A 119 -1.14 -5.31 -2.78
N GLY A 120 -1.65 -4.24 -2.17
CA GLY A 120 -2.33 -4.34 -0.88
C GLY A 120 -3.53 -5.28 -0.88
N ASN A 121 -4.30 -5.37 -1.98
CA ASN A 121 -5.44 -6.26 -2.07
C ASN A 121 -5.00 -7.74 -2.03
N GLY A 122 -4.02 -8.13 -2.85
CA GLY A 122 -3.48 -9.49 -2.84
C GLY A 122 -2.83 -9.82 -1.49
N GLY A 123 -2.12 -8.87 -0.86
CA GLY A 123 -1.57 -9.02 0.48
C GLY A 123 -2.64 -9.25 1.55
N PHE A 124 -3.75 -8.51 1.51
CA PHE A 124 -4.88 -8.72 2.44
C PHE A 124 -5.54 -10.08 2.26
N LEU A 125 -5.75 -10.53 1.03
CA LEU A 125 -6.31 -11.85 0.76
C LEU A 125 -5.40 -12.95 1.32
N PHE A 126 -4.09 -12.83 1.12
CA PHE A 126 -3.11 -13.79 1.64
C PHE A 126 -3.07 -13.80 3.18
N LEU A 127 -3.05 -12.62 3.82
CA LEU A 127 -3.11 -12.55 5.28
C LEU A 127 -4.40 -13.15 5.84
N LYS A 128 -5.55 -12.89 5.20
CA LYS A 128 -6.83 -13.51 5.61
C LYS A 128 -6.79 -15.04 5.52
N SER A 129 -6.13 -15.61 4.50
CA SER A 129 -5.94 -17.05 4.37
C SER A 129 -5.07 -17.61 5.50
N ILE A 130 -3.95 -16.92 5.82
CA ILE A 130 -3.07 -17.30 6.95
C ILE A 130 -3.86 -17.26 8.26
N VAL A 131 -4.59 -16.18 8.54
CA VAL A 131 -5.37 -16.00 9.77
C VAL A 131 -6.50 -17.05 9.85
N ARG A 132 -7.20 -17.30 8.75
CA ARG A 132 -8.23 -18.34 8.69
C ARG A 132 -7.66 -19.73 9.02
N ASN A 133 -6.56 -20.12 8.39
CA ASN A 133 -5.94 -21.41 8.64
C ASN A 133 -5.38 -21.52 10.06
N TYR A 134 -4.85 -20.43 10.61
CA TYR A 134 -4.45 -20.34 12.01
C TYR A 134 -5.64 -20.56 12.96
N LEU A 135 -6.74 -19.84 12.75
CA LEU A 135 -7.94 -19.97 13.59
C LEU A 135 -8.59 -21.37 13.50
N VAL A 136 -8.53 -22.03 12.33
CA VAL A 136 -8.98 -23.42 12.18
C VAL A 136 -8.17 -24.37 13.05
N LEU A 137 -6.87 -24.13 13.21
CA LEU A 137 -6.01 -24.95 14.07
C LEU A 137 -6.25 -24.68 15.57
N VAL A 138 -6.52 -23.41 15.94
CA VAL A 138 -6.75 -23.02 17.33
C VAL A 138 -8.18 -23.32 17.78
N HIS A 139 -9.16 -23.12 16.91
CA HIS A 139 -10.60 -23.22 17.19
C HIS A 139 -11.31 -24.13 16.18
N PRO A 140 -10.96 -25.44 16.10
CA PRO A 140 -11.44 -26.32 15.03
C PRO A 140 -12.96 -26.51 15.03
N ALA A 141 -13.61 -26.48 16.19
CA ALA A 141 -15.06 -26.67 16.29
C ALA A 141 -15.85 -25.48 15.70
N GLU A 142 -15.40 -24.25 15.98
CA GLU A 142 -16.06 -23.02 15.56
C GLU A 142 -15.72 -22.62 14.12
N MET A 143 -14.61 -23.16 13.57
CA MET A 143 -14.08 -22.81 12.25
C MET A 143 -14.35 -23.86 11.18
N GLN A 144 -15.08 -24.95 11.48
CA GLN A 144 -15.26 -26.10 10.60
C GLN A 144 -15.80 -25.72 9.21
N ASP A 145 -16.76 -24.79 9.13
CA ASP A 145 -17.44 -24.40 7.90
C ASP A 145 -17.00 -23.05 7.35
N VAL A 146 -15.87 -22.48 7.85
CA VAL A 146 -15.39 -21.20 7.36
C VAL A 146 -14.72 -21.35 6.00
N PRO A 147 -15.27 -20.73 4.94
CA PRO A 147 -14.72 -20.85 3.60
C PRO A 147 -13.32 -20.23 3.52
N THR A 148 -12.53 -20.72 2.57
CA THR A 148 -11.27 -20.05 2.23
C THR A 148 -11.57 -18.61 1.75
N PRO A 149 -10.80 -17.59 2.17
CA PRO A 149 -11.03 -16.19 1.79
C PRO A 149 -10.99 -15.93 0.29
N ASN A 150 -10.47 -16.86 -0.47
CA ASN A 150 -10.34 -16.78 -1.91
C ASN A 150 -10.84 -18.04 -2.59
N SER A 151 -11.85 -17.88 -3.45
CA SER A 151 -12.40 -18.94 -4.30
C SER A 151 -11.85 -18.92 -5.73
N ALA A 152 -11.00 -17.94 -6.06
CA ALA A 152 -10.43 -17.82 -7.40
C ALA A 152 -9.44 -18.95 -7.70
N SER A 153 -9.38 -19.36 -8.96
CA SER A 153 -8.39 -20.36 -9.39
C SER A 153 -6.96 -19.79 -9.32
N ALA A 154 -5.97 -20.66 -9.14
CA ALA A 154 -4.56 -20.25 -9.17
C ALA A 154 -4.21 -19.46 -10.44
N ALA A 155 -4.75 -19.87 -11.59
CA ALA A 155 -4.56 -19.16 -12.87
C ALA A 155 -5.18 -17.75 -12.86
N ALA A 156 -6.35 -17.55 -12.23
CA ALA A 156 -6.98 -16.23 -12.12
C ALA A 156 -6.18 -15.30 -11.20
N LEU A 157 -5.66 -15.86 -10.08
CA LEU A 157 -4.82 -15.10 -9.14
C LEU A 157 -3.48 -14.67 -9.73
N GLU A 158 -2.95 -15.46 -10.67
CA GLU A 158 -1.66 -15.22 -11.31
C GLU A 158 -1.73 -14.28 -12.53
N GLN A 159 -2.92 -14.01 -13.02
CA GLN A 159 -3.16 -13.27 -14.27
C GLN A 159 -2.57 -11.85 -14.26
N ASP A 160 -1.89 -11.48 -15.34
CA ASP A 160 -1.47 -10.08 -15.61
C ASP A 160 -2.66 -9.29 -16.20
N SER A 161 -3.45 -8.70 -15.32
CA SER A 161 -4.68 -7.99 -15.71
C SER A 161 -4.45 -6.72 -16.49
N PHE A 162 -3.28 -6.06 -16.36
CA PHE A 162 -2.96 -4.91 -17.20
C PHE A 162 -3.00 -5.26 -18.68
N ARG A 163 -2.41 -6.40 -19.05
CA ARG A 163 -2.40 -6.88 -20.45
C ARG A 163 -3.77 -7.22 -20.99
N ASN A 164 -4.65 -7.74 -20.14
CA ASN A 164 -5.98 -8.16 -20.56
C ASN A 164 -6.91 -7.00 -20.86
N PHE A 165 -6.74 -5.90 -20.14
CA PHE A 165 -7.60 -4.72 -20.27
C PHE A 165 -6.96 -3.56 -21.04
N TYR A 166 -5.73 -3.75 -21.55
CA TYR A 166 -5.11 -2.79 -22.43
C TYR A 166 -5.94 -2.64 -23.72
N GLY A 167 -6.47 -1.48 -23.92
CA GLY A 167 -7.12 -1.10 -25.16
C GLY A 167 -6.42 0.13 -25.71
N ALA A 168 -5.92 0.06 -26.95
CA ALA A 168 -5.27 1.18 -27.62
C ALA A 168 -6.21 2.37 -27.84
N THR A 169 -6.75 2.93 -26.76
CA THR A 169 -7.54 4.16 -26.81
C THR A 169 -6.57 5.31 -27.02
N LYS A 170 -6.68 5.98 -28.15
CA LYS A 170 -5.95 7.23 -28.36
C LYS A 170 -6.59 8.28 -27.47
N ARG A 171 -5.89 8.72 -26.44
CA ARG A 171 -6.25 9.94 -25.73
C ARG A 171 -6.10 11.09 -26.71
N GLU A 172 -7.17 11.81 -27.00
CA GLU A 172 -7.11 13.08 -27.72
C GLU A 172 -6.49 14.12 -26.77
N GLY A 173 -5.29 14.59 -27.09
CA GLY A 173 -4.56 15.59 -26.31
C GLY A 173 -3.39 15.06 -25.49
N LYS A 174 -2.49 15.97 -25.09
CA LYS A 174 -1.38 15.69 -24.17
C LYS A 174 -1.91 15.58 -22.74
N ALA A 175 -1.38 14.62 -21.96
CA ALA A 175 -1.64 14.58 -20.52
C ALA A 175 -1.31 15.94 -19.89
N PRO A 176 -2.16 16.46 -18.97
CA PRO A 176 -1.86 17.72 -18.29
C PRO A 176 -0.54 17.61 -17.55
N LYS A 177 0.32 18.63 -17.70
CA LYS A 177 1.60 18.68 -17.03
C LYS A 177 1.35 18.95 -15.54
N LEU A 178 1.71 18.01 -14.69
CA LEU A 178 1.59 18.18 -13.24
C LEU A 178 2.54 19.30 -12.75
N PRO A 179 2.10 20.15 -11.83
CA PRO A 179 2.96 21.18 -11.22
C PRO A 179 3.97 20.53 -10.28
N ASN A 180 5.07 21.23 -9.98
CA ASN A 180 5.96 20.83 -8.91
C ASN A 180 5.27 21.04 -7.55
N ALA A 181 5.10 19.98 -6.78
CA ALA A 181 4.46 20.02 -5.48
C ALA A 181 5.41 20.52 -4.37
N TYR A 182 4.84 20.92 -3.25
CA TYR A 182 5.59 21.14 -2.02
C TYR A 182 6.14 19.81 -1.51
N HIS A 183 7.37 19.80 -1.02
CA HIS A 183 8.00 18.68 -0.33
C HIS A 183 8.23 19.03 1.13
N LEU A 184 7.95 18.07 2.03
CA LEU A 184 8.15 18.26 3.45
C LEU A 184 9.59 18.67 3.77
N ARG A 185 9.72 19.64 4.68
CA ARG A 185 11.03 20.19 5.08
C ARG A 185 11.50 19.58 6.40
N GLY A 186 12.80 19.66 6.62
CA GLY A 186 13.43 19.24 7.86
C GLY A 186 14.42 18.10 7.70
N LYS A 187 15.03 17.71 8.82
CA LYS A 187 16.02 16.62 8.85
C LYS A 187 15.33 15.29 8.61
N ARG A 188 15.93 14.45 7.79
CA ARG A 188 15.49 13.08 7.57
C ARG A 188 16.19 12.13 8.55
N LEU A 189 15.56 11.00 8.78
CA LEU A 189 16.16 9.87 9.48
C LEU A 189 17.30 9.25 8.63
N PRO A 190 18.17 8.44 9.22
CA PRO A 190 19.11 7.59 8.47
C PRO A 190 18.42 6.79 7.36
N TYR A 191 19.17 6.36 6.34
CA TYR A 191 18.60 5.75 5.13
C TYR A 191 17.83 4.45 5.34
N ASP A 192 18.07 3.77 6.46
CA ASP A 192 17.49 2.49 6.83
C ASP A 192 16.44 2.60 7.95
N GLN A 193 16.08 3.84 8.32
CA GLN A 193 15.12 4.11 9.39
C GLN A 193 13.90 4.87 8.87
N LEU A 194 12.73 4.44 9.36
CA LEU A 194 11.45 5.12 9.21
C LEU A 194 10.79 5.22 10.60
N GLN A 195 10.01 6.26 10.81
CA GLN A 195 9.05 6.32 11.90
C GLN A 195 7.72 5.75 11.45
N PHE A 196 7.09 4.95 12.31
CA PHE A 196 5.77 4.42 12.09
C PHE A 196 4.82 4.91 13.18
N PHE A 197 3.63 5.31 12.75
CA PHE A 197 2.56 5.81 13.61
C PHE A 197 1.29 5.01 13.30
N GLU A 198 0.64 4.50 14.33
CA GLU A 198 -0.62 3.78 14.22
C GLU A 198 -1.67 4.58 14.99
N GLY A 199 -2.50 5.32 14.26
CA GLY A 199 -3.58 6.13 14.82
C GLY A 199 -4.92 5.43 14.68
N HIS A 200 -5.66 5.33 15.78
CA HIS A 200 -6.97 4.71 15.86
C HIS A 200 -8.05 5.74 16.07
N LEU A 201 -9.13 5.62 15.31
CA LEU A 201 -10.31 6.47 15.31
C LEU A 201 -11.57 5.60 15.20
N SER A 202 -12.73 6.09 15.64
CA SER A 202 -14.01 5.46 15.30
C SER A 202 -14.33 5.68 13.83
N ALA A 203 -14.49 4.59 13.07
CA ALA A 203 -14.88 4.66 11.66
C ALA A 203 -16.25 5.36 11.48
N LYS A 204 -17.18 5.11 12.40
CA LYS A 204 -18.52 5.74 12.38
C LYS A 204 -18.45 7.25 12.60
N GLU A 205 -17.65 7.69 13.58
CA GLU A 205 -17.49 9.12 13.87
C GLU A 205 -16.80 9.86 12.73
N VAL A 206 -15.72 9.29 12.15
CA VAL A 206 -15.03 9.89 11.00
C VAL A 206 -15.95 9.95 9.76
N LEU A 207 -16.73 8.90 9.51
CA LEU A 207 -17.74 8.90 8.45
C LEU A 207 -18.83 9.96 8.68
N ALA A 208 -19.30 10.12 9.91
CA ALA A 208 -20.27 11.16 10.26
C ALA A 208 -19.72 12.55 9.96
N ARG A 209 -18.47 12.85 10.36
CA ARG A 209 -17.81 14.11 10.02
C ARG A 209 -17.63 14.35 8.52
N ALA A 210 -17.28 13.30 7.78
CA ALA A 210 -17.20 13.39 6.32
C ALA A 210 -18.58 13.70 5.69
N HIS A 211 -19.64 13.05 6.17
CA HIS A 211 -21.01 13.27 5.71
C HIS A 211 -21.54 14.68 6.06
N GLU A 212 -21.21 15.21 7.25
CA GLU A 212 -21.56 16.60 7.63
C GLU A 212 -20.96 17.63 6.63
N LEU A 213 -19.78 17.32 6.06
CA LEU A 213 -19.14 18.15 5.03
C LEU A 213 -19.61 17.80 3.60
N GLY A 214 -20.43 16.76 3.40
CA GLY A 214 -20.91 16.29 2.10
C GLY A 214 -19.83 15.61 1.26
N VAL A 215 -18.78 15.04 1.86
CA VAL A 215 -17.62 14.45 1.17
C VAL A 215 -17.41 12.98 1.54
N SER A 216 -16.55 12.30 0.77
CA SER A 216 -16.12 10.94 1.09
C SER A 216 -15.16 10.90 2.28
N LEU A 217 -15.05 9.72 2.96
CA LEU A 217 -14.06 9.49 4.00
C LEU A 217 -12.63 9.79 3.52
N THR A 218 -12.29 9.35 2.32
CA THR A 218 -10.96 9.60 1.72
C THR A 218 -10.71 11.09 1.52
N SER A 219 -11.72 11.84 1.09
CA SER A 219 -11.62 13.29 0.91
C SER A 219 -11.49 14.04 2.23
N TYR A 220 -12.20 13.61 3.28
CA TYR A 220 -12.04 14.15 4.62
C TYR A 220 -10.63 13.95 5.17
N LEU A 221 -10.11 12.74 5.08
CA LEU A 221 -8.75 12.42 5.55
C LEU A 221 -7.68 13.13 4.70
N GLY A 222 -7.88 13.23 3.39
CA GLY A 222 -6.99 13.93 2.47
C GLY A 222 -6.92 15.44 2.76
N ALA A 223 -8.08 16.07 2.96
CA ALA A 223 -8.19 17.48 3.33
C ALA A 223 -7.54 17.75 4.69
N SER A 224 -7.79 16.87 5.68
CA SER A 224 -7.15 16.96 7.01
C SER A 224 -5.63 16.92 6.91
N LEU A 225 -5.09 16.00 6.09
CA LEU A 225 -3.64 15.91 5.88
C LEU A 225 -3.11 17.16 5.14
N MET A 226 -3.80 17.66 4.12
CA MET A 226 -3.39 18.87 3.40
C MET A 226 -3.34 20.10 4.33
N LEU A 227 -4.34 20.30 5.18
CA LEU A 227 -4.35 21.38 6.17
C LEU A 227 -3.22 21.24 7.19
N ALA A 228 -2.95 20.01 7.66
CA ALA A 228 -1.84 19.73 8.57
C ALA A 228 -0.48 20.04 7.93
N ILE A 229 -0.31 19.71 6.64
CA ILE A 229 0.90 20.03 5.86
C ILE A 229 1.01 21.55 5.69
N TYR A 230 -0.06 22.22 5.25
CA TYR A 230 -0.08 23.67 5.01
C TYR A 230 0.32 24.46 6.27
N ALA A 231 -0.18 24.06 7.42
CA ALA A 231 0.14 24.71 8.70
C ALA A 231 1.64 24.61 9.08
N GLU A 232 2.37 23.66 8.54
CA GLU A 232 3.82 23.49 8.74
C GLU A 232 4.66 24.02 7.55
N MET A 233 4.03 24.52 6.48
CA MET A 233 4.74 25.09 5.35
C MET A 233 5.38 26.43 5.71
N PRO A 234 6.68 26.62 5.37
CA PRO A 234 7.31 27.94 5.46
C PRO A 234 6.55 28.98 4.63
N ALA A 235 6.43 30.21 5.16
CA ALA A 235 5.68 31.28 4.50
C ALA A 235 6.07 31.50 3.02
N LEU A 236 7.37 31.40 2.71
CA LEU A 236 7.91 31.56 1.35
C LEU A 236 7.51 30.42 0.38
N GLU A 237 7.03 29.31 0.89
CA GLU A 237 6.64 28.14 0.08
C GLU A 237 5.12 27.91 0.03
N ARG A 238 4.31 28.68 0.73
CA ARG A 238 2.85 28.54 0.80
C ARG A 238 2.13 28.72 -0.55
N SER A 239 2.82 29.32 -1.53
CA SER A 239 2.31 29.38 -2.91
C SER A 239 2.46 28.09 -3.71
N LYS A 240 3.22 27.10 -3.19
CA LYS A 240 3.37 25.81 -3.86
C LYS A 240 2.14 24.93 -3.61
N PRO A 241 1.70 24.17 -4.62
CA PRO A 241 0.62 23.22 -4.42
C PRO A 241 1.01 22.06 -3.52
N ILE A 242 0.08 21.58 -2.72
CA ILE A 242 0.17 20.31 -2.00
C ILE A 242 -0.48 19.26 -2.86
N ALA A 243 0.22 18.16 -3.15
CA ALA A 243 -0.26 17.08 -3.98
C ALA A 243 -0.32 15.76 -3.20
N ILE A 244 -1.49 15.20 -3.06
CA ILE A 244 -1.71 13.88 -2.47
C ILE A 244 -1.90 12.86 -3.59
N SER A 245 -1.05 11.83 -3.59
CA SER A 245 -1.23 10.65 -4.45
C SER A 245 -2.12 9.62 -3.76
N LEU A 246 -3.09 9.10 -4.50
CA LEU A 246 -4.03 8.10 -4.00
C LEU A 246 -3.99 6.87 -4.92
N PRO A 247 -3.41 5.76 -4.47
CA PRO A 247 -3.54 4.47 -5.16
C PRO A 247 -4.99 4.01 -5.23
N VAL A 248 -5.41 3.59 -6.42
CA VAL A 248 -6.78 3.16 -6.74
C VAL A 248 -6.76 1.72 -7.21
N ASN A 249 -7.54 0.85 -6.55
CA ASN A 249 -7.70 -0.54 -6.93
C ASN A 249 -8.48 -0.65 -8.25
N LEU A 250 -7.82 -1.11 -9.32
CA LEU A 250 -8.43 -1.23 -10.64
C LEU A 250 -9.47 -2.37 -10.73
N ARG A 251 -9.51 -3.27 -9.74
CA ARG A 251 -10.54 -4.32 -9.67
C ARG A 251 -11.95 -3.74 -9.44
N ASN A 252 -12.04 -2.47 -9.02
CA ASN A 252 -13.30 -1.73 -8.93
C ASN A 252 -13.84 -1.28 -10.31
N TYR A 253 -12.99 -1.30 -11.34
CA TYR A 253 -13.31 -0.84 -12.69
C TYR A 253 -13.29 -1.98 -13.72
N TYR A 254 -12.52 -3.02 -13.45
CA TYR A 254 -12.30 -4.14 -14.36
C TYR A 254 -12.50 -5.47 -13.62
N PRO A 255 -13.23 -6.43 -14.20
CA PRO A 255 -13.44 -7.74 -13.59
C PRO A 255 -12.12 -8.52 -13.57
N SER A 256 -11.48 -8.55 -12.42
CA SER A 256 -10.20 -9.24 -12.21
C SER A 256 -10.11 -9.81 -10.79
N GLU A 257 -9.69 -11.06 -10.70
CA GLU A 257 -9.40 -11.77 -9.45
C GLU A 257 -7.90 -11.88 -9.17
N THR A 258 -7.05 -11.20 -9.97
CA THR A 258 -5.60 -11.29 -9.82
C THR A 258 -5.15 -10.90 -8.41
N ALA A 259 -4.20 -11.65 -7.87
CA ALA A 259 -3.49 -11.28 -6.65
C ALA A 259 -2.18 -10.50 -6.94
N ARG A 260 -1.85 -10.26 -8.21
CA ARG A 260 -0.71 -9.41 -8.62
C ARG A 260 -1.06 -7.94 -8.49
N ASN A 261 -0.09 -7.07 -8.78
CA ASN A 261 -0.32 -5.63 -8.83
C ASN A 261 -1.36 -5.27 -9.89
N PHE A 262 -2.48 -4.69 -9.44
CA PHE A 262 -3.50 -4.17 -10.35
C PHE A 262 -4.13 -2.91 -9.76
N PHE A 263 -3.34 -1.84 -9.71
CA PHE A 263 -3.74 -0.53 -9.22
C PHE A 263 -3.15 0.58 -10.08
N ASN A 264 -3.72 1.76 -9.96
CA ASN A 264 -3.22 3.01 -10.55
C ASN A 264 -3.12 4.08 -9.46
N SER A 265 -2.51 5.22 -9.72
CA SER A 265 -2.45 6.34 -8.79
C SER A 265 -3.13 7.55 -9.39
N VAL A 266 -4.08 8.15 -8.67
CA VAL A 266 -4.66 9.44 -9.00
C VAL A 266 -4.08 10.52 -8.09
N TYR A 267 -4.20 11.78 -8.49
CA TYR A 267 -3.63 12.91 -7.77
C TYR A 267 -4.70 13.94 -7.47
N VAL A 268 -4.70 14.44 -6.23
CA VAL A 268 -5.44 15.65 -5.86
C VAL A 268 -4.41 16.72 -5.53
N ILE A 269 -4.51 17.87 -6.20
CA ILE A 269 -3.49 18.93 -6.16
C ILE A 269 -4.18 20.24 -5.85
N LEU A 270 -3.93 20.81 -4.66
CA LEU A 270 -4.51 22.06 -4.21
C LEU A 270 -3.43 23.04 -3.77
N THR A 271 -3.61 24.31 -4.10
CA THR A 271 -2.83 25.41 -3.52
C THR A 271 -3.71 26.08 -2.47
N LEU A 272 -3.33 25.94 -1.20
CA LEU A 272 -4.09 26.46 -0.07
C LEU A 272 -3.70 27.89 0.25
N THR A 273 -4.63 28.59 0.89
CA THR A 273 -4.48 29.97 1.39
C THR A 273 -4.77 30.04 2.88
N GLU A 274 -4.50 31.17 3.52
CA GLU A 274 -4.77 31.38 4.94
C GLU A 274 -6.27 31.42 5.28
N THR A 275 -7.12 31.65 4.29
CA THR A 275 -8.60 31.69 4.45
C THR A 275 -9.27 30.34 4.25
N ASP A 276 -8.51 29.32 3.84
CA ASP A 276 -9.07 27.99 3.62
C ASP A 276 -9.42 27.30 4.94
N THR A 277 -10.60 26.69 4.93
CA THR A 277 -11.18 25.94 6.05
C THR A 277 -11.28 24.47 5.69
N MET A 278 -11.57 23.61 6.68
CA MET A 278 -11.87 22.19 6.43
C MET A 278 -12.98 22.04 5.39
N GLN A 279 -14.03 22.87 5.43
CA GLN A 279 -15.15 22.80 4.49
C GLN A 279 -14.68 23.07 3.05
N THR A 280 -13.90 24.14 2.82
CA THR A 280 -13.45 24.52 1.47
C THR A 280 -12.47 23.50 0.89
N VAL A 281 -11.51 23.06 1.70
CA VAL A 281 -10.48 22.11 1.26
C VAL A 281 -11.10 20.71 1.02
N ALA A 282 -12.00 20.24 1.89
CA ALA A 282 -12.65 18.96 1.72
C ALA A 282 -13.52 18.93 0.46
N ALA A 283 -14.28 19.98 0.20
CA ALA A 283 -15.11 20.08 -1.00
C ALA A 283 -14.25 20.11 -2.28
N ALA A 284 -13.16 20.89 -2.30
CA ALA A 284 -12.25 20.97 -3.45
C ALA A 284 -11.53 19.63 -3.67
N PHE A 285 -11.09 18.97 -2.58
CA PHE A 285 -10.45 17.66 -2.64
C PHE A 285 -11.41 16.61 -3.23
N ASP A 286 -12.66 16.57 -2.74
CA ASP A 286 -13.67 15.61 -3.16
C ASP A 286 -14.05 15.79 -4.64
N ALA A 287 -14.17 17.04 -5.09
CA ALA A 287 -14.45 17.35 -6.49
C ALA A 287 -13.33 16.85 -7.42
N GLN A 288 -12.06 17.15 -7.12
CA GLN A 288 -10.93 16.66 -7.92
C GLN A 288 -10.79 15.14 -7.85
N LEU A 289 -11.01 14.54 -6.67
CA LEU A 289 -10.95 13.09 -6.52
C LEU A 289 -12.04 12.40 -7.36
N LYS A 290 -13.27 12.87 -7.32
CA LYS A 290 -14.36 12.34 -8.13
C LYS A 290 -14.06 12.42 -9.63
N GLU A 291 -13.55 13.56 -10.09
CA GLU A 291 -13.13 13.73 -11.49
C GLU A 291 -12.00 12.75 -11.86
N ALA A 292 -10.98 12.62 -11.01
CA ALA A 292 -9.86 11.72 -11.26
C ALA A 292 -10.28 10.22 -11.29
N LEU A 293 -11.36 9.87 -10.56
CA LEU A 293 -11.92 8.52 -10.49
C LEU A 293 -12.91 8.18 -11.60
N LEU A 294 -13.20 9.11 -12.53
CA LEU A 294 -14.05 8.79 -13.69
C LEU A 294 -13.44 7.67 -14.52
N PRO A 295 -14.24 6.67 -14.97
CA PRO A 295 -13.72 5.50 -15.70
C PRO A 295 -12.85 5.84 -16.90
N GLU A 296 -13.18 6.91 -17.65
CA GLU A 296 -12.40 7.40 -18.77
C GLU A 296 -11.01 7.91 -18.36
N ASN A 297 -10.88 8.57 -17.21
CA ASN A 297 -9.60 9.06 -16.70
C ASN A 297 -8.72 7.91 -16.19
N ILE A 298 -9.31 6.95 -15.46
CA ILE A 298 -8.63 5.73 -15.02
C ILE A 298 -8.12 4.92 -16.23
N LYS A 299 -8.96 4.75 -17.25
CA LYS A 299 -8.58 4.04 -18.48
C LYS A 299 -7.45 4.74 -19.22
N ALA A 300 -7.53 6.06 -19.38
CA ALA A 300 -6.51 6.83 -20.07
C ALA A 300 -5.13 6.71 -19.40
N GLN A 301 -5.09 6.72 -18.07
CA GLN A 301 -3.86 6.52 -17.32
C GLN A 301 -3.31 5.09 -17.46
N MET A 302 -4.17 4.07 -17.38
CA MET A 302 -3.77 2.68 -17.57
C MET A 302 -3.13 2.47 -18.96
N ASP A 303 -3.75 3.02 -20.01
CA ASP A 303 -3.25 2.91 -21.36
C ASP A 303 -1.89 3.65 -21.55
N GLU A 304 -1.62 4.72 -20.79
CA GLU A 304 -0.32 5.40 -20.83
C GLU A 304 0.81 4.55 -20.23
N TYR A 305 0.56 3.84 -19.14
CA TYR A 305 1.56 2.95 -18.54
C TYR A 305 1.90 1.77 -19.46
N GLU A 306 0.90 1.18 -20.11
CA GLU A 306 1.11 0.07 -21.04
C GLU A 306 1.85 0.47 -22.33
N LYS A 307 1.67 1.70 -22.82
CA LYS A 307 2.42 2.20 -24.00
C LYS A 307 3.92 2.06 -23.86
N LEU A 308 4.45 2.21 -22.64
CA LEU A 308 5.88 2.11 -22.39
C LEU A 308 6.45 0.71 -22.71
N GLU A 309 5.63 -0.35 -22.57
CA GLU A 309 6.04 -1.72 -22.93
C GLU A 309 6.03 -2.00 -24.43
N HIS A 310 5.23 -1.23 -25.17
CA HIS A 310 5.05 -1.42 -26.61
C HIS A 310 6.02 -0.56 -27.45
N ILE A 311 7.00 0.11 -26.80
CA ILE A 311 8.05 0.85 -27.52
C ILE A 311 8.87 -0.13 -28.35
N PRO A 312 8.91 0.01 -29.70
CA PRO A 312 9.71 -0.83 -30.55
C PRO A 312 11.20 -0.78 -30.14
N GLY A 313 11.85 -1.94 -30.08
CA GLY A 313 13.28 -2.03 -29.74
C GLY A 313 13.62 -1.99 -28.25
N ILE A 314 12.66 -1.86 -27.32
CA ILE A 314 12.94 -1.88 -25.87
C ILE A 314 13.38 -3.27 -25.37
N ARG A 315 12.95 -4.34 -26.02
CA ARG A 315 13.21 -5.72 -25.56
C ARG A 315 14.71 -6.07 -25.46
N PRO A 316 15.57 -5.79 -26.44
CA PRO A 316 17.01 -6.12 -26.40
C PRO A 316 17.83 -5.14 -25.55
N VAL A 317 17.24 -4.07 -25.01
CA VAL A 317 17.96 -3.13 -24.14
C VAL A 317 18.35 -3.82 -22.84
N PRO A 318 19.63 -3.76 -22.40
CA PRO A 318 20.05 -4.35 -21.12
C PRO A 318 19.28 -3.80 -19.92
N LEU A 319 19.01 -4.67 -18.94
CA LEU A 319 18.22 -4.35 -17.76
C LEU A 319 18.74 -3.15 -16.97
N VAL A 320 20.06 -2.98 -16.91
CA VAL A 320 20.70 -1.84 -16.23
C VAL A 320 20.26 -0.51 -16.85
N VAL A 321 20.22 -0.43 -18.17
CA VAL A 321 19.80 0.79 -18.89
C VAL A 321 18.31 1.03 -18.67
N LYS A 322 17.46 -0.01 -18.76
CA LYS A 322 16.03 0.09 -18.46
C LYS A 322 15.79 0.62 -17.04
N ASN A 323 16.48 0.06 -16.05
CA ASN A 323 16.35 0.49 -14.66
C ASN A 323 16.78 1.95 -14.44
N LEU A 324 17.85 2.40 -15.11
CA LEU A 324 18.26 3.81 -15.05
C LEU A 324 17.21 4.74 -15.64
N THR A 325 16.62 4.36 -16.77
CA THR A 325 15.53 5.12 -17.41
C THR A 325 14.31 5.21 -16.50
N VAL A 326 13.87 4.08 -15.94
CA VAL A 326 12.75 4.06 -14.99
C VAL A 326 13.04 4.91 -13.75
N LYS A 327 14.24 4.82 -13.17
CA LYS A 327 14.65 5.67 -12.03
C LYS A 327 14.57 7.15 -12.37
N PHE A 328 15.04 7.54 -13.55
CA PHE A 328 15.02 8.93 -13.98
C PHE A 328 13.59 9.45 -14.09
N PHE A 329 12.69 8.73 -14.79
CA PHE A 329 11.29 9.13 -14.91
C PHE A 329 10.56 9.15 -13.55
N THR A 330 10.76 8.13 -12.69
CA THR A 330 10.18 8.11 -11.36
C THR A 330 10.70 9.28 -10.50
N ALA A 331 11.97 9.68 -10.64
CA ALA A 331 12.51 10.84 -9.93
C ALA A 331 11.86 12.16 -10.40
N LEU A 332 11.46 12.25 -11.68
CA LEU A 332 10.68 13.38 -12.18
C LEU A 332 9.25 13.36 -11.63
N GLU A 333 8.60 12.22 -11.60
CA GLU A 333 7.25 12.06 -11.04
C GLU A 333 7.19 12.40 -9.54
N LYS A 334 8.20 12.02 -8.77
CA LYS A 334 8.29 12.35 -7.33
C LYS A 334 8.21 13.84 -7.05
N LYS A 335 8.62 14.71 -7.98
CA LYS A 335 8.52 16.18 -7.84
C LYS A 335 7.06 16.67 -7.78
N HIS A 336 6.14 15.84 -8.17
CA HIS A 336 4.72 16.15 -8.25
C HIS A 336 3.91 15.58 -7.07
N VAL A 337 4.57 14.98 -6.04
CA VAL A 337 3.88 14.34 -4.91
C VAL A 337 4.43 14.88 -3.59
N THR A 338 3.53 15.33 -2.71
CA THR A 338 3.86 15.75 -1.33
C THR A 338 3.74 14.57 -0.37
N ALA A 339 2.64 13.81 -0.44
CA ALA A 339 2.37 12.67 0.41
C ALA A 339 1.47 11.65 -0.31
N VAL A 340 1.34 10.46 0.26
CA VAL A 340 0.49 9.39 -0.26
C VAL A 340 -0.55 9.00 0.79
N ILE A 341 -1.80 8.82 0.36
CA ILE A 341 -2.86 8.18 1.16
C ILE A 341 -3.38 6.97 0.39
N SER A 342 -3.19 5.79 0.95
CA SER A 342 -3.70 4.53 0.39
C SER A 342 -4.87 4.05 1.23
N ASN A 343 -6.09 4.18 0.71
CA ASN A 343 -7.29 3.68 1.39
C ASN A 343 -7.54 2.22 0.98
N MET A 344 -7.23 1.31 1.91
CA MET A 344 -7.44 -0.14 1.74
C MET A 344 -8.91 -0.55 1.96
N GLY A 345 -9.75 0.38 2.45
CA GLY A 345 -11.16 0.17 2.67
C GLY A 345 -11.47 -0.65 3.93
N ARG A 346 -12.72 -1.14 3.97
CA ARG A 346 -13.23 -1.95 5.07
C ARG A 346 -12.84 -3.42 4.89
N VAL A 347 -12.17 -3.97 5.89
CA VAL A 347 -11.84 -5.40 5.94
C VAL A 347 -13.10 -6.17 6.34
N THR A 348 -13.51 -7.10 5.47
CA THR A 348 -14.63 -8.01 5.71
C THR A 348 -14.13 -9.43 5.94
N LEU A 349 -14.78 -10.13 6.85
CA LEU A 349 -14.45 -11.51 7.23
C LEU A 349 -15.73 -12.31 7.44
N PRO A 350 -15.68 -13.64 7.30
CA PRO A 350 -16.75 -14.54 7.73
C PRO A 350 -17.13 -14.31 9.20
N ASP A 351 -18.41 -14.44 9.51
CA ASP A 351 -18.92 -14.12 10.85
C ASP A 351 -18.26 -14.96 11.95
N ALA A 352 -17.97 -16.23 11.69
CA ALA A 352 -17.30 -17.11 12.63
C ALA A 352 -15.90 -16.64 13.04
N MET A 353 -15.18 -15.89 12.18
CA MET A 353 -13.84 -15.34 12.49
C MET A 353 -13.90 -14.08 13.35
N LYS A 354 -15.00 -13.30 13.28
CA LYS A 354 -15.10 -11.97 13.89
C LYS A 354 -14.82 -11.95 15.41
N PRO A 355 -15.30 -12.92 16.23
CA PRO A 355 -15.04 -12.91 17.66
C PRO A 355 -13.56 -12.98 18.05
N TYR A 356 -12.71 -13.53 17.17
CA TYR A 356 -11.30 -13.76 17.45
C TYR A 356 -10.38 -12.64 16.95
N ILE A 357 -10.92 -11.68 16.20
CA ILE A 357 -10.13 -10.63 15.55
C ILE A 357 -10.47 -9.27 16.18
N LYS A 358 -9.41 -8.56 16.59
CA LYS A 358 -9.51 -7.24 17.20
C LYS A 358 -9.40 -6.13 16.19
N GLN A 359 -8.38 -6.14 15.32
CA GLN A 359 -8.09 -5.04 14.40
C GLN A 359 -7.22 -5.46 13.21
N PHE A 360 -7.21 -4.60 12.19
CA PHE A 360 -6.25 -4.65 11.10
C PHE A 360 -5.52 -3.31 10.98
N ALA A 361 -4.23 -3.38 10.64
CA ALA A 361 -3.42 -2.20 10.34
C ALA A 361 -2.62 -2.44 9.05
N ALA A 362 -2.27 -1.37 8.35
CA ALA A 362 -1.41 -1.45 7.17
C ALA A 362 -0.39 -0.31 7.16
N PHE A 363 0.81 -0.59 6.66
CA PHE A 363 1.91 0.36 6.50
C PHE A 363 2.62 0.12 5.19
N SER A 364 3.28 1.14 4.66
CA SER A 364 4.15 1.00 3.49
C SER A 364 5.44 1.75 3.73
N SER A 365 6.57 1.20 3.29
CA SER A 365 7.80 1.98 3.23
C SER A 365 7.64 3.18 2.31
N CYS A 366 8.38 4.25 2.57
CA CYS A 366 8.26 5.49 1.83
C CYS A 366 9.54 6.33 1.85
N GLU A 367 9.65 7.26 0.91
CA GLU A 367 10.71 8.29 0.94
C GLU A 367 10.29 9.58 1.65
N GLU A 368 9.00 9.85 1.77
CA GLU A 368 8.43 11.07 2.38
C GLU A 368 7.44 10.71 3.48
N LEU A 369 6.15 10.79 3.19
CA LEU A 369 5.04 10.50 4.09
C LEU A 369 4.03 9.62 3.37
N PHE A 370 3.73 8.46 3.95
CA PHE A 370 2.76 7.51 3.41
C PHE A 370 1.79 7.07 4.50
N THR A 371 0.51 7.27 4.27
CA THR A 371 -0.56 6.84 5.19
C THR A 371 -1.41 5.76 4.52
N CYS A 372 -1.45 4.57 5.13
CA CYS A 372 -2.41 3.53 4.80
C CYS A 372 -3.63 3.67 5.71
N VAL A 373 -4.81 3.53 5.14
CA VAL A 373 -6.08 3.58 5.88
C VAL A 373 -6.77 2.24 5.74
N ALA A 374 -7.08 1.60 6.86
CA ALA A 374 -7.84 0.35 6.89
C ALA A 374 -8.87 0.41 8.00
N SER A 375 -10.02 -0.24 7.84
CA SER A 375 -11.02 -0.31 8.90
C SER A 375 -11.54 -1.72 9.11
N TYR A 376 -11.77 -2.07 10.37
CA TYR A 376 -12.41 -3.31 10.77
C TYR A 376 -13.37 -3.06 11.95
N GLY A 377 -14.61 -3.50 11.83
CA GLY A 377 -15.65 -3.12 12.80
C GLY A 377 -15.86 -1.60 12.81
N ASP A 378 -15.65 -0.99 13.97
CA ASP A 378 -15.66 0.47 14.16
C ASP A 378 -14.25 1.06 14.32
N ASP A 379 -13.20 0.26 14.24
CA ASP A 379 -11.82 0.72 14.32
C ASP A 379 -11.33 1.14 12.93
N LEU A 380 -10.99 2.42 12.76
CA LEU A 380 -10.32 3.00 11.59
C LEU A 380 -8.86 3.26 11.94
N VAL A 381 -7.95 2.55 11.29
CA VAL A 381 -6.52 2.66 11.53
C VAL A 381 -5.85 3.46 10.43
N LEU A 382 -5.11 4.50 10.83
CA LEU A 382 -4.19 5.25 9.99
C LEU A 382 -2.76 4.80 10.30
N GLY A 383 -2.23 3.88 9.49
CA GLY A 383 -0.84 3.43 9.58
C GLY A 383 0.06 4.32 8.74
N THR A 384 0.79 5.21 9.38
CA THR A 384 1.63 6.22 8.69
C THR A 384 3.10 5.90 8.86
N ALA A 385 3.84 5.92 7.75
CA ALA A 385 5.29 5.88 7.71
C ALA A 385 5.85 7.24 7.31
N SER A 386 6.95 7.65 7.94
CA SER A 386 7.64 8.91 7.64
C SER A 386 9.16 8.73 7.68
N SER A 387 9.85 9.31 6.71
CA SER A 387 11.32 9.40 6.68
C SER A 387 11.87 10.64 7.38
N HIS A 388 11.01 11.54 7.87
CA HIS A 388 11.39 12.79 8.52
C HIS A 388 11.51 12.59 10.04
N ARG A 389 12.47 13.31 10.68
CA ARG A 389 12.57 13.37 12.15
C ARG A 389 11.42 14.15 12.78
N SER A 390 10.94 15.19 12.10
CA SER A 390 9.84 16.01 12.60
C SER A 390 8.51 15.25 12.51
N THR A 391 7.78 15.25 13.60
CA THR A 391 6.42 14.67 13.70
C THR A 391 5.34 15.76 13.63
N ASN A 392 5.71 17.00 13.32
CA ASN A 392 4.81 18.17 13.42
C ASN A 392 3.55 18.00 12.56
N VAL A 393 3.69 17.57 11.31
CA VAL A 393 2.55 17.36 10.40
C VAL A 393 1.57 16.34 11.01
N LEU A 394 2.05 15.23 11.50
CA LEU A 394 1.20 14.18 12.11
C LEU A 394 0.58 14.67 13.42
N ARG A 395 1.36 15.38 14.26
CA ARG A 395 0.82 15.99 15.46
C ARG A 395 -0.32 16.96 15.16
N ARG A 396 -0.21 17.76 14.10
CA ARG A 396 -1.31 18.65 13.67
C ARG A 396 -2.48 17.89 13.14
N LEU A 397 -2.24 16.84 12.35
CA LEU A 397 -3.30 15.99 11.82
C LEU A 397 -4.15 15.37 12.95
N TYR A 398 -3.51 14.72 13.92
CA TYR A 398 -4.22 14.08 15.01
C TYR A 398 -4.83 15.06 16.01
N ARG A 399 -4.22 16.25 16.21
CA ARG A 399 -4.85 17.34 16.96
C ARG A 399 -6.10 17.87 16.26
N GLY A 400 -6.04 18.04 14.94
CA GLY A 400 -7.22 18.45 14.15
C GLY A 400 -8.37 17.47 14.28
N PHE A 401 -8.12 16.16 14.33
CA PHE A 401 -9.16 15.18 14.63
C PHE A 401 -9.73 15.33 16.04
N ALA A 402 -8.86 15.51 17.04
CA ALA A 402 -9.31 15.72 18.43
C ALA A 402 -10.10 17.04 18.58
N GLU A 403 -9.69 18.12 17.93
CA GLU A 403 -10.41 19.41 17.90
C GLU A 403 -11.76 19.30 17.19
N ALA A 404 -11.89 18.39 16.22
CA ALA A 404 -13.17 18.03 15.61
C ALA A 404 -14.04 17.12 16.49
N GLY A 405 -13.61 16.78 17.72
CA GLY A 405 -14.35 15.97 18.69
C GLY A 405 -14.17 14.46 18.52
N LEU A 406 -13.21 14.02 17.67
CA LEU A 406 -12.93 12.59 17.50
C LEU A 406 -11.98 12.09 18.61
N GLN A 407 -12.25 10.90 19.13
CA GLN A 407 -11.30 10.23 20.02
C GLN A 407 -10.16 9.64 19.21
N VAL A 408 -8.93 9.93 19.63
CA VAL A 408 -7.71 9.47 18.95
C VAL A 408 -6.84 8.69 19.92
N THR A 409 -6.48 7.46 19.57
CA THR A 409 -5.41 6.71 20.22
C THR A 409 -4.25 6.60 19.25
N LEU A 410 -3.04 6.94 19.68
CA LEU A 410 -1.87 6.98 18.81
C LEU A 410 -0.71 6.17 19.41
N TYR A 411 -0.21 5.22 18.64
CA TYR A 411 1.02 4.50 18.90
C TYR A 411 2.11 4.93 17.92
N ALA A 412 3.34 4.93 18.36
CA ALA A 412 4.49 5.28 17.52
C ALA A 412 5.69 4.39 17.84
N THR A 413 6.52 4.13 16.84
CA THR A 413 7.82 3.50 17.06
C THR A 413 8.75 4.47 17.77
N GLU A 414 9.50 3.96 18.76
CA GLU A 414 10.60 4.73 19.32
C GLU A 414 11.72 4.86 18.29
N VAL A 415 12.21 6.07 18.12
CA VAL A 415 13.39 6.35 17.29
C VAL A 415 14.49 6.79 18.23
N GLU A 416 15.59 6.06 18.24
CA GLU A 416 16.80 6.48 18.96
C GLU A 416 17.22 7.89 18.53
N LYS A 417 17.47 8.76 19.52
CA LYS A 417 17.75 10.18 19.33
C LYS A 417 19.13 10.44 18.74
#